data_cce3015d7b360e0c7dd1cf988bf344eb
#
_entry.id   cce3015d7b360e0c7dd1cf988bf344eb
#
_cell.length_a   1.000
_cell.length_b   1.000
_cell.length_c   1.000
_cell.angle_alpha   90.00
_cell.angle_beta   90.00
_cell.angle_gamma   90.00
#
_symmetry.space_group_name_H-M   'P 1'
#
loop_
_entity.id
_entity.type
_entity.pdbx_description
1 polymer ?
#
loop_
_entity_poly.entity_id
_entity_poly.type
_entity_poly.pdbx_seq_one_letter_code
_entity_poly.pdbx_strand_id
1 'polypeptide(L)'
;MSFLELCKNSQLAAEVTVTAAERLNVDAAIIFADILLILMPMGLELEFAKGEGPVIHNPVRKAADVDRMRELDDPEALNYVFDAIKLTRRELKPNIPLIGFAGAPFTLASYLIEGGSSKNYVQTKTLMYNDSAAWHAMMSLLARGLVKYLNAQLTAGAQAVQLFDSWVGCLSVDDYREFVLPHTQHVIQNISAGAPVIHFGTGTSSLLESMKEAGGDVIGLDWRIRLDEGWKRLGNEVSVMGNLDPVVLFADQSVLLSQTKRILDQAAGKPGHIFNLGHGILPETPVENVIALVEMVHEMTSS
;
A
#
# COMPACT_ATOMS: atom_id res chain seq x y z
N MET A 1 17.70 17.99 4.59
CA MET A 1 17.47 16.80 3.75
C MET A 1 16.01 16.80 3.35
N SER A 2 15.71 16.66 2.06
CA SER A 2 14.35 16.51 1.55
C SER A 2 13.83 15.09 1.78
N PHE A 3 12.50 14.89 1.63
CA PHE A 3 11.90 13.56 1.74
C PHE A 3 12.46 12.58 0.68
N LEU A 4 12.63 13.06 -0.56
CA LEU A 4 13.21 12.24 -1.63
C LEU A 4 14.68 11.87 -1.36
N GLU A 5 15.48 12.78 -0.80
CA GLU A 5 16.84 12.47 -0.37
C GLU A 5 16.87 11.40 0.73
N LEU A 6 15.91 11.45 1.67
CA LEU A 6 15.76 10.42 2.70
C LEU A 6 15.41 9.07 2.08
N CYS A 7 14.42 9.02 1.18
CA CYS A 7 14.05 7.79 0.46
C CYS A 7 15.23 7.19 -0.35
N LYS A 8 16.09 8.03 -0.90
CA LYS A 8 17.26 7.60 -1.69
C LYS A 8 18.48 7.23 -0.83
N ASN A 9 18.42 7.44 0.48
CA ASN A 9 19.49 7.06 1.41
C ASN A 9 19.14 5.71 2.07
N SER A 10 19.70 4.63 1.56
CA SER A 10 19.40 3.27 2.01
C SER A 10 19.69 3.05 3.49
N GLN A 11 20.75 3.69 4.03
CA GLN A 11 21.13 3.58 5.44
C GLN A 11 20.06 4.23 6.35
N LEU A 12 19.65 5.45 6.03
CA LEU A 12 18.64 6.17 6.81
C LEU A 12 17.25 5.53 6.68
N ALA A 13 16.90 5.04 5.49
CA ALA A 13 15.64 4.32 5.28
C ALA A 13 15.57 3.05 6.13
N ALA A 14 16.68 2.31 6.22
CA ALA A 14 16.80 1.12 7.07
C ALA A 14 16.71 1.51 8.56
N GLU A 15 17.46 2.51 9.00
CA GLU A 15 17.45 3.01 10.39
C GLU A 15 16.04 3.44 10.82
N VAL A 16 15.33 4.19 10.00
CA VAL A 16 13.94 4.61 10.27
C VAL A 16 13.04 3.39 10.43
N THR A 17 13.16 2.40 9.53
CA THR A 17 12.33 1.18 9.57
C THR A 17 12.59 0.37 10.83
N VAL A 18 13.85 0.10 11.15
CA VAL A 18 14.26 -0.71 12.31
C VAL A 18 13.87 -0.01 13.61
N THR A 19 14.20 1.29 13.73
CA THR A 19 13.86 2.10 14.92
C THR A 19 12.36 2.11 15.18
N ALA A 20 11.54 2.29 14.14
CA ALA A 20 10.09 2.25 14.27
C ALA A 20 9.59 0.89 14.75
N ALA A 21 10.05 -0.20 14.12
CA ALA A 21 9.64 -1.55 14.48
C ALA A 21 10.01 -1.92 15.92
N GLU A 22 11.23 -1.57 16.36
CA GLU A 22 11.70 -1.84 17.71
C GLU A 22 10.99 -1.00 18.76
N ARG A 23 10.85 0.31 18.51
CA ARG A 23 10.20 1.22 19.44
C ARG A 23 8.72 0.92 19.65
N LEU A 24 8.03 0.52 18.59
CA LEU A 24 6.61 0.20 18.65
C LEU A 24 6.35 -1.25 19.02
N ASN A 25 7.38 -2.12 19.02
CA ASN A 25 7.29 -3.54 19.31
C ASN A 25 6.24 -4.27 18.45
N VAL A 26 6.19 -3.95 17.16
CA VAL A 26 5.26 -4.56 16.20
C VAL A 26 5.73 -5.94 15.73
N ASP A 27 4.80 -6.76 15.23
CA ASP A 27 5.08 -8.13 14.77
C ASP A 27 5.56 -8.21 13.32
N ALA A 28 5.46 -7.12 12.56
CA ALA A 28 5.99 -6.99 11.20
C ALA A 28 6.44 -5.55 10.94
N ALA A 29 7.50 -5.41 10.15
CA ALA A 29 7.99 -4.10 9.69
C ALA A 29 7.64 -3.90 8.21
N ILE A 30 7.32 -2.68 7.82
CA ILE A 30 7.22 -2.28 6.41
C ILE A 30 8.39 -1.35 6.07
N ILE A 31 9.04 -1.57 4.94
CA ILE A 31 10.20 -0.76 4.53
C ILE A 31 9.82 0.72 4.40
N PHE A 32 10.65 1.63 4.88
CA PHE A 32 10.47 3.05 4.63
C PHE A 32 10.84 3.38 3.18
N ALA A 33 9.85 3.78 2.39
CA ALA A 33 9.96 4.21 1.00
C ALA A 33 8.72 5.04 0.63
N ASP A 34 8.55 5.35 -0.66
CA ASP A 34 7.32 5.96 -1.19
C ASP A 34 6.81 5.19 -2.41
N ILE A 35 5.47 5.13 -2.56
CA ILE A 35 4.80 4.39 -3.64
C ILE A 35 5.10 4.94 -5.03
N LEU A 36 5.48 6.23 -5.15
CA LEU A 36 5.68 6.92 -6.42
C LEU A 36 7.11 6.81 -6.97
N LEU A 37 8.07 6.28 -6.19
CA LEU A 37 9.47 6.22 -6.61
C LEU A 37 9.67 5.45 -7.92
N ILE A 38 8.85 4.44 -8.17
CA ILE A 38 8.86 3.66 -9.42
C ILE A 38 8.57 4.52 -10.67
N LEU A 39 7.83 5.62 -10.53
CA LEU A 39 7.47 6.48 -11.64
C LEU A 39 8.67 7.26 -12.20
N MET A 40 9.71 7.50 -11.39
CA MET A 40 10.89 8.25 -11.82
C MET A 40 11.66 7.55 -12.96
N PRO A 41 12.08 6.28 -12.83
CA PRO A 41 12.72 5.57 -13.93
C PRO A 41 11.78 5.36 -15.14
N MET A 42 10.46 5.39 -14.91
CA MET A 42 9.46 5.34 -15.98
C MET A 42 9.29 6.68 -16.74
N GLY A 43 10.09 7.71 -16.40
CA GLY A 43 10.16 8.97 -17.11
C GLY A 43 9.32 10.11 -16.52
N LEU A 44 8.79 9.95 -15.31
CA LEU A 44 8.01 10.99 -14.62
C LEU A 44 8.93 11.86 -13.75
N GLU A 45 8.69 13.17 -13.79
CA GLU A 45 9.41 14.19 -13.02
C GLU A 45 8.70 14.43 -11.69
N LEU A 46 9.09 13.62 -10.68
CA LEU A 46 8.49 13.62 -9.35
C LEU A 46 9.26 14.54 -8.39
N GLU A 47 8.53 15.39 -7.68
CA GLU A 47 8.99 16.22 -6.59
C GLU A 47 8.06 16.05 -5.37
N PHE A 48 8.62 16.16 -4.16
CA PHE A 48 7.86 16.28 -2.92
C PHE A 48 7.97 17.71 -2.40
N ALA A 49 7.03 18.55 -2.80
CA ALA A 49 7.00 19.96 -2.42
C ALA A 49 6.59 20.10 -0.94
N LYS A 50 7.30 20.97 -0.22
CA LYS A 50 7.06 21.19 1.20
C LYS A 50 5.66 21.74 1.46
N GLY A 51 4.82 20.93 2.13
CA GLY A 51 3.43 21.31 2.47
C GLY A 51 2.40 21.01 1.38
N GLU A 52 2.80 20.59 0.18
CA GLU A 52 1.89 20.29 -0.95
C GLU A 52 1.79 18.80 -1.27
N GLY A 53 2.74 17.99 -0.77
CA GLY A 53 2.83 16.57 -1.08
C GLY A 53 3.53 16.30 -2.41
N PRO A 54 3.27 15.13 -3.05
CA PRO A 54 3.89 14.79 -4.32
C PRO A 54 3.35 15.63 -5.48
N VAL A 55 4.27 16.09 -6.34
CA VAL A 55 3.98 16.83 -7.57
C VAL A 55 4.66 16.15 -8.74
N ILE A 56 3.94 15.91 -9.82
CA ILE A 56 4.46 15.38 -11.08
C ILE A 56 4.39 16.48 -12.15
N HIS A 57 5.56 16.97 -12.57
CA HIS A 57 5.67 18.14 -13.43
C HIS A 57 5.32 17.86 -14.91
N ASN A 58 5.40 16.59 -15.32
CA ASN A 58 5.08 16.15 -16.69
C ASN A 58 3.94 15.11 -16.70
N PRO A 59 2.72 15.44 -16.17
CA PRO A 59 1.64 14.49 -16.04
C PRO A 59 1.18 13.93 -17.39
N VAL A 60 0.61 12.72 -17.34
CA VAL A 60 0.04 12.02 -18.50
C VAL A 60 -1.42 12.42 -18.67
N ARG A 61 -1.77 13.05 -19.80
CA ARG A 61 -3.12 13.59 -20.06
C ARG A 61 -3.78 13.01 -21.31
N LYS A 62 -3.02 12.39 -22.19
CA LYS A 62 -3.45 11.87 -23.50
C LYS A 62 -2.54 10.74 -23.98
N ALA A 63 -2.94 10.01 -25.02
CA ALA A 63 -2.17 8.90 -25.59
C ALA A 63 -0.71 9.24 -25.89
N ALA A 64 -0.44 10.41 -26.53
CA ALA A 64 0.92 10.83 -26.83
C ALA A 64 1.81 11.04 -25.58
N ASP A 65 1.23 11.23 -24.41
CA ASP A 65 1.96 11.31 -23.14
C ASP A 65 2.29 9.90 -22.63
N VAL A 66 1.39 8.91 -22.86
CA VAL A 66 1.65 7.49 -22.57
C VAL A 66 2.83 6.99 -23.40
N ASP A 67 2.91 7.36 -24.67
CA ASP A 67 4.01 6.97 -25.57
C ASP A 67 5.38 7.49 -25.10
N ARG A 68 5.41 8.53 -24.26
CA ARG A 68 6.66 9.07 -23.67
C ARG A 68 7.09 8.33 -22.41
N MET A 69 6.21 7.57 -21.80
CA MET A 69 6.57 6.75 -20.63
C MET A 69 7.55 5.66 -21.03
N ARG A 70 8.45 5.34 -20.14
CA ARG A 70 9.46 4.29 -20.33
C ARG A 70 9.04 3.01 -19.64
N GLU A 71 9.31 1.90 -20.25
CA GLU A 71 9.22 0.62 -19.55
C GLU A 71 10.32 0.55 -18.47
N LEU A 72 9.99 0.00 -17.33
CA LEU A 72 10.98 -0.32 -16.31
C LEU A 72 11.69 -1.62 -16.73
N ASP A 73 12.69 -1.52 -17.61
CA ASP A 73 13.41 -2.69 -18.10
C ASP A 73 14.28 -3.31 -17.03
N ASP A 74 14.99 -2.44 -16.29
CA ASP A 74 15.84 -2.83 -15.18
C ASP A 74 15.47 -2.03 -13.93
N PRO A 75 15.13 -2.69 -12.81
CA PRO A 75 14.84 -2.02 -11.56
C PRO A 75 16.08 -1.42 -10.87
N GLU A 76 17.31 -1.56 -11.40
CA GLU A 76 18.56 -1.02 -10.81
C GLU A 76 18.48 0.46 -10.47
N ALA A 77 17.72 1.24 -11.21
CA ALA A 77 17.47 2.66 -10.89
C ALA A 77 16.84 2.86 -9.51
N LEU A 78 16.28 1.79 -8.91
CA LEU A 78 15.68 1.75 -7.58
C LEU A 78 16.53 0.97 -6.56
N ASN A 79 17.79 0.72 -6.85
CA ASN A 79 18.71 -0.05 -5.97
C ASN A 79 18.79 0.51 -4.55
N TYR A 80 18.59 1.81 -4.38
CA TYR A 80 18.55 2.40 -3.04
C TYR A 80 17.43 1.84 -2.16
N VAL A 81 16.29 1.41 -2.73
CA VAL A 81 15.22 0.71 -2.00
C VAL A 81 15.65 -0.72 -1.68
N PHE A 82 16.24 -1.43 -2.65
CA PHE A 82 16.67 -2.82 -2.46
C PHE A 82 17.81 -2.93 -1.45
N ASP A 83 18.71 -1.97 -1.44
CA ASP A 83 19.78 -1.90 -0.45
C ASP A 83 19.25 -1.54 0.94
N ALA A 84 18.25 -0.67 1.03
CA ALA A 84 17.54 -0.41 2.29
C ALA A 84 16.88 -1.70 2.83
N ILE A 85 16.22 -2.50 1.97
CA ILE A 85 15.62 -3.78 2.35
C ILE A 85 16.69 -4.76 2.88
N LYS A 86 17.83 -4.89 2.18
CA LYS A 86 18.95 -5.77 2.61
C LYS A 86 19.50 -5.33 3.97
N LEU A 87 19.69 -4.03 4.17
CA LEU A 87 20.17 -3.46 5.44
C LEU A 87 19.15 -3.71 6.55
N THR A 88 17.89 -3.34 6.34
CA THR A 88 16.80 -3.55 7.29
C THR A 88 16.68 -5.01 7.69
N ARG A 89 16.73 -5.95 6.73
CA ARG A 89 16.61 -7.39 7.03
C ARG A 89 17.75 -7.91 7.91
N ARG A 90 18.95 -7.36 7.77
CA ARG A 90 20.11 -7.75 8.62
C ARG A 90 19.99 -7.24 10.05
N GLU A 91 19.35 -6.10 10.25
CA GLU A 91 19.23 -5.43 11.55
C GLU A 91 17.98 -5.86 12.32
N LEU A 92 16.87 -6.13 11.63
CA LEU A 92 15.64 -6.62 12.27
C LEU A 92 15.85 -7.99 12.92
N LYS A 93 15.19 -8.21 14.05
CA LYS A 93 15.12 -9.52 14.69
C LYS A 93 14.62 -10.59 13.69
N PRO A 94 15.12 -11.84 13.75
CA PRO A 94 14.76 -12.87 12.78
C PRO A 94 13.25 -13.19 12.72
N ASN A 95 12.55 -13.01 13.82
CA ASN A 95 11.10 -13.27 13.94
C ASN A 95 10.22 -12.11 13.47
N ILE A 96 10.77 -10.95 13.13
CA ILE A 96 10.02 -9.81 12.59
C ILE A 96 10.13 -9.82 11.06
N PRO A 97 9.09 -10.21 10.31
CA PRO A 97 9.12 -10.17 8.86
C PRO A 97 9.17 -8.74 8.34
N LEU A 98 9.82 -8.57 7.19
CA LEU A 98 9.89 -7.31 6.46
C LEU A 98 8.94 -7.35 5.26
N ILE A 99 8.05 -6.37 5.19
CA ILE A 99 7.09 -6.18 4.11
C ILE A 99 7.65 -5.14 3.13
N GLY A 100 7.79 -5.54 1.86
CA GLY A 100 7.98 -4.62 0.75
C GLY A 100 6.65 -4.08 0.26
N PHE A 101 6.64 -3.04 -0.55
CA PHE A 101 5.38 -2.49 -1.05
C PHE A 101 5.51 -1.71 -2.36
N ALA A 102 4.37 -1.46 -2.97
CA ALA A 102 4.21 -0.51 -4.07
C ALA A 102 2.79 0.08 -4.08
N GLY A 103 2.61 1.20 -4.75
CA GLY A 103 1.28 1.65 -5.14
C GLY A 103 0.67 0.70 -6.17
N ALA A 104 -0.61 0.39 -6.07
CA ALA A 104 -1.32 -0.40 -7.07
C ALA A 104 -1.48 0.39 -8.39
N PRO A 105 -1.72 -0.28 -9.51
CA PRO A 105 -1.78 0.37 -10.82
C PRO A 105 -2.68 1.59 -10.88
N PHE A 106 -3.91 1.52 -10.34
CA PHE A 106 -4.84 2.66 -10.36
C PHE A 106 -4.35 3.83 -9.50
N THR A 107 -3.80 3.55 -8.33
CA THR A 107 -3.26 4.59 -7.45
C THR A 107 -2.11 5.33 -8.10
N LEU A 108 -1.18 4.61 -8.74
CA LEU A 108 -0.09 5.24 -9.51
C LEU A 108 -0.61 6.02 -10.71
N ALA A 109 -1.55 5.45 -11.48
CA ALA A 109 -2.20 6.10 -12.61
C ALA A 109 -2.88 7.41 -12.19
N SER A 110 -3.57 7.40 -11.04
CA SER A 110 -4.21 8.60 -10.50
C SER A 110 -3.20 9.72 -10.23
N TYR A 111 -2.09 9.42 -9.56
CA TYR A 111 -1.06 10.42 -9.28
C TYR A 111 -0.41 10.96 -10.57
N LEU A 112 -0.04 10.08 -11.49
CA LEU A 112 0.64 10.49 -12.71
C LEU A 112 -0.26 11.26 -13.68
N ILE A 113 -1.58 11.02 -13.65
CA ILE A 113 -2.54 11.74 -14.47
C ILE A 113 -2.95 13.06 -13.81
N GLU A 114 -3.31 13.06 -12.53
CA GLU A 114 -3.70 14.29 -11.81
C GLU A 114 -2.51 15.26 -11.67
N GLY A 115 -1.27 14.75 -11.65
CA GLY A 115 -0.06 15.53 -11.40
C GLY A 115 0.23 15.69 -9.90
N GLY A 116 -0.52 15.00 -9.04
CA GLY A 116 -0.46 15.07 -7.59
C GLY A 116 -1.68 14.43 -6.94
N SER A 117 -1.98 14.82 -5.69
CA SER A 117 -3.18 14.35 -5.00
C SER A 117 -4.45 14.96 -5.60
N SER A 118 -5.54 14.20 -5.63
CA SER A 118 -6.85 14.65 -6.13
C SER A 118 -7.99 14.20 -5.23
N LYS A 119 -9.07 14.99 -5.19
CA LYS A 119 -10.31 14.61 -4.47
C LYS A 119 -11.34 13.94 -5.37
N ASN A 120 -11.41 14.34 -6.63
CA ASN A 120 -12.48 13.95 -7.55
C ASN A 120 -11.99 13.13 -8.74
N TYR A 121 -10.68 13.01 -8.93
CA TYR A 121 -10.05 12.23 -10.02
C TYR A 121 -10.60 12.56 -11.41
N VAL A 122 -10.84 13.85 -11.67
CA VAL A 122 -11.50 14.32 -12.90
C VAL A 122 -10.67 13.96 -14.12
N GLN A 123 -9.36 14.27 -14.11
CA GLN A 123 -8.48 13.98 -15.24
C GLN A 123 -8.31 12.47 -15.44
N THR A 124 -8.16 11.73 -14.32
CA THR A 124 -8.03 10.27 -14.32
C THR A 124 -9.22 9.61 -14.97
N LYS A 125 -10.44 9.93 -14.50
CA LYS A 125 -11.67 9.35 -15.04
C LYS A 125 -11.95 9.83 -16.48
N THR A 126 -11.60 11.06 -16.79
CA THR A 126 -11.76 11.59 -18.16
C THR A 126 -10.91 10.79 -19.16
N LEU A 127 -9.63 10.52 -18.85
CA LEU A 127 -8.79 9.67 -19.70
C LEU A 127 -9.32 8.26 -19.79
N MET A 128 -9.70 7.67 -18.64
CA MET A 128 -10.23 6.31 -18.53
C MET A 128 -11.46 6.10 -19.43
N TYR A 129 -12.42 7.05 -19.44
CA TYR A 129 -13.66 6.93 -20.19
C TYR A 129 -13.51 7.32 -21.67
N ASN A 130 -12.70 8.34 -21.98
CA ASN A 130 -12.63 8.91 -23.33
C ASN A 130 -11.59 8.22 -24.21
N ASP A 131 -10.56 7.60 -23.62
CA ASP A 131 -9.49 6.92 -24.36
C ASP A 131 -9.08 5.64 -23.60
N SER A 132 -9.96 4.64 -23.65
CA SER A 132 -9.72 3.36 -22.98
C SER A 132 -8.49 2.63 -23.52
N ALA A 133 -8.14 2.84 -24.79
CA ALA A 133 -6.93 2.24 -25.38
C ALA A 133 -5.66 2.81 -24.74
N ALA A 134 -5.54 4.13 -24.64
CA ALA A 134 -4.42 4.80 -23.96
C ALA A 134 -4.40 4.44 -22.46
N TRP A 135 -5.57 4.38 -21.82
CA TRP A 135 -5.70 3.95 -20.43
C TRP A 135 -5.12 2.55 -20.21
N HIS A 136 -5.58 1.55 -20.97
CA HIS A 136 -5.10 0.18 -20.81
C HIS A 136 -3.63 0.01 -21.21
N ALA A 137 -3.12 0.76 -22.18
CA ALA A 137 -1.70 0.77 -22.54
C ALA A 137 -0.84 1.26 -21.35
N MET A 138 -1.21 2.39 -20.74
CA MET A 138 -0.56 2.95 -19.56
C MET A 138 -0.64 2.00 -18.36
N MET A 139 -1.83 1.49 -18.03
CA MET A 139 -2.03 0.56 -16.93
C MET A 139 -1.22 -0.73 -17.09
N SER A 140 -1.12 -1.24 -18.31
CA SER A 140 -0.30 -2.41 -18.62
C SER A 140 1.19 -2.13 -18.44
N LEU A 141 1.65 -0.94 -18.81
CA LEU A 141 3.03 -0.50 -18.61
C LEU A 141 3.36 -0.43 -17.11
N LEU A 142 2.49 0.21 -16.32
CA LEU A 142 2.61 0.26 -14.86
C LEU A 142 2.62 -1.14 -14.24
N ALA A 143 1.70 -2.01 -14.64
CA ALA A 143 1.59 -3.36 -14.11
C ALA A 143 2.87 -4.18 -14.34
N ARG A 144 3.45 -4.13 -15.56
CA ARG A 144 4.73 -4.81 -15.85
C ARG A 144 5.88 -4.26 -15.02
N GLY A 145 5.95 -2.93 -14.86
CA GLY A 145 6.96 -2.30 -14.00
C GLY A 145 6.82 -2.72 -12.53
N LEU A 146 5.60 -2.77 -12.01
CA LEU A 146 5.28 -3.20 -10.65
C LEU A 146 5.69 -4.65 -10.39
N VAL A 147 5.44 -5.57 -11.34
CA VAL A 147 5.90 -6.96 -11.22
C VAL A 147 7.41 -7.02 -11.04
N LYS A 148 8.18 -6.32 -11.87
CA LYS A 148 9.64 -6.28 -11.77
C LYS A 148 10.09 -5.69 -10.43
N TYR A 149 9.50 -4.57 -10.03
CA TYR A 149 9.85 -3.85 -8.81
C TYR A 149 9.58 -4.64 -7.53
N LEU A 150 8.40 -5.26 -7.43
CA LEU A 150 8.03 -6.06 -6.25
C LEU A 150 8.84 -7.35 -6.15
N ASN A 151 9.09 -8.04 -7.27
CA ASN A 151 9.96 -9.22 -7.28
C ASN A 151 11.41 -8.89 -6.92
N ALA A 152 11.92 -7.72 -7.32
CA ALA A 152 13.23 -7.25 -6.89
C ALA A 152 13.28 -6.95 -5.38
N GLN A 153 12.21 -6.42 -4.77
CA GLN A 153 12.11 -6.26 -3.33
C GLN A 153 12.15 -7.61 -2.59
N LEU A 154 11.43 -8.61 -3.10
CA LEU A 154 11.48 -9.99 -2.55
C LEU A 154 12.87 -10.58 -2.66
N THR A 155 13.53 -10.43 -3.82
CA THR A 155 14.92 -10.87 -4.02
C THR A 155 15.89 -10.18 -3.07
N ALA A 156 15.62 -8.91 -2.72
CA ALA A 156 16.43 -8.14 -1.77
C ALA A 156 16.23 -8.58 -0.30
N GLY A 157 15.16 -9.35 0.00
CA GLY A 157 14.93 -9.92 1.33
C GLY A 157 13.60 -9.53 1.99
N ALA A 158 12.70 -8.83 1.29
CA ALA A 158 11.32 -8.71 1.74
C ALA A 158 10.65 -10.09 1.77
N GLN A 159 9.81 -10.34 2.77
CA GLN A 159 9.20 -11.65 3.01
C GLN A 159 7.71 -11.69 2.66
N ALA A 160 7.12 -10.53 2.46
CA ALA A 160 5.79 -10.31 1.91
C ALA A 160 5.80 -8.99 1.13
N VAL A 161 4.81 -8.78 0.29
CA VAL A 161 4.62 -7.49 -0.39
C VAL A 161 3.20 -6.98 -0.24
N GLN A 162 3.06 -5.65 -0.21
CA GLN A 162 1.76 -4.99 -0.13
C GLN A 162 1.52 -4.08 -1.32
N LEU A 163 0.36 -4.22 -1.96
CA LEU A 163 -0.17 -3.27 -2.94
C LEU A 163 -1.09 -2.27 -2.24
N PHE A 164 -0.75 -0.98 -2.34
CA PHE A 164 -1.57 0.12 -1.83
C PHE A 164 -2.46 0.68 -2.93
N ASP A 165 -3.73 0.28 -2.94
CA ASP A 165 -4.75 0.83 -3.84
C ASP A 165 -5.59 1.90 -3.14
N SER A 166 -4.90 2.91 -2.62
CA SER A 166 -5.47 3.93 -1.73
C SER A 166 -6.58 4.77 -2.36
N TRP A 167 -6.61 4.88 -3.70
CA TRP A 167 -7.54 5.76 -4.40
C TRP A 167 -8.67 5.05 -5.13
N VAL A 168 -8.65 3.72 -5.21
CA VAL A 168 -9.58 2.92 -6.02
C VAL A 168 -11.04 3.01 -5.55
N GLY A 169 -11.27 3.32 -4.28
CA GLY A 169 -12.61 3.48 -3.71
C GLY A 169 -13.44 4.63 -4.32
N CYS A 170 -12.88 5.44 -5.22
CA CYS A 170 -13.62 6.44 -5.98
C CYS A 170 -14.36 5.85 -7.19
N LEU A 171 -14.17 4.56 -7.49
CA LEU A 171 -14.74 3.88 -8.65
C LEU A 171 -16.03 3.13 -8.30
N SER A 172 -16.88 2.96 -9.31
CA SER A 172 -17.96 1.97 -9.27
C SER A 172 -17.38 0.55 -9.40
N VAL A 173 -18.19 -0.46 -9.08
CA VAL A 173 -17.79 -1.87 -9.26
C VAL A 173 -17.51 -2.17 -10.74
N ASP A 174 -18.33 -1.65 -11.64
CA ASP A 174 -18.18 -1.89 -13.08
C ASP A 174 -16.92 -1.22 -13.63
N ASP A 175 -16.63 0.04 -13.23
CA ASP A 175 -15.38 0.72 -13.60
C ASP A 175 -14.15 -0.01 -13.07
N TYR A 176 -14.20 -0.49 -11.83
CA TYR A 176 -13.09 -1.27 -11.27
C TYR A 176 -12.84 -2.54 -12.09
N ARG A 177 -13.90 -3.27 -12.41
CA ARG A 177 -13.81 -4.53 -13.16
C ARG A 177 -13.28 -4.32 -14.59
N GLU A 178 -13.73 -3.27 -15.25
CA GLU A 178 -13.31 -2.98 -16.62
C GLU A 178 -11.90 -2.39 -16.69
N PHE A 179 -11.63 -1.36 -15.89
CA PHE A 179 -10.44 -0.52 -16.07
C PHE A 179 -9.28 -0.84 -15.14
N VAL A 180 -9.48 -1.57 -14.03
CA VAL A 180 -8.47 -1.75 -12.98
C VAL A 180 -8.16 -3.23 -12.74
N LEU A 181 -9.18 -4.06 -12.52
CA LEU A 181 -9.04 -5.45 -12.11
C LEU A 181 -8.05 -6.25 -12.98
N PRO A 182 -8.07 -6.20 -14.32
CA PRO A 182 -7.15 -7.00 -15.14
C PRO A 182 -5.68 -6.66 -14.89
N HIS A 183 -5.39 -5.39 -14.60
CA HIS A 183 -4.03 -4.90 -14.37
C HIS A 183 -3.52 -5.23 -12.97
N THR A 184 -4.35 -5.06 -11.95
CA THR A 184 -4.02 -5.46 -10.57
C THR A 184 -3.86 -6.97 -10.45
N GLN A 185 -4.74 -7.73 -11.10
CA GLN A 185 -4.66 -9.19 -11.18
C GLN A 185 -3.35 -9.63 -11.87
N HIS A 186 -2.96 -8.98 -12.96
CA HIS A 186 -1.69 -9.26 -13.64
C HIS A 186 -0.49 -9.06 -12.68
N VAL A 187 -0.49 -7.98 -11.89
CA VAL A 187 0.58 -7.76 -10.90
C VAL A 187 0.61 -8.91 -9.90
N ILE A 188 -0.50 -9.20 -9.25
CA ILE A 188 -0.58 -10.18 -8.16
C ILE A 188 -0.20 -11.58 -8.65
N GLN A 189 -0.70 -12.01 -9.82
CA GLN A 189 -0.42 -13.33 -10.38
C GLN A 189 1.04 -13.53 -10.81
N ASN A 190 1.80 -12.45 -10.99
CA ASN A 190 3.21 -12.51 -11.41
C ASN A 190 4.20 -12.17 -10.27
N ILE A 191 3.73 -12.09 -9.02
CA ILE A 191 4.60 -12.07 -7.85
C ILE A 191 5.23 -13.46 -7.65
N SER A 192 6.47 -13.50 -7.24
CA SER A 192 7.25 -14.72 -7.02
C SER A 192 6.50 -15.70 -6.11
N ALA A 193 6.39 -16.95 -6.55
CA ALA A 193 5.62 -17.98 -5.87
C ALA A 193 6.05 -18.16 -4.40
N GLY A 194 5.07 -18.20 -3.51
CA GLY A 194 5.29 -18.40 -2.07
C GLY A 194 5.49 -17.13 -1.25
N ALA A 195 5.56 -15.96 -1.88
CA ALA A 195 5.57 -14.69 -1.16
C ALA A 195 4.13 -14.20 -0.93
N PRO A 196 3.68 -14.00 0.31
CA PRO A 196 2.34 -13.47 0.58
C PRO A 196 2.15 -12.07 0.00
N VAL A 197 0.97 -11.85 -0.59
CA VAL A 197 0.56 -10.57 -1.16
C VAL A 197 -0.59 -9.98 -0.36
N ILE A 198 -0.39 -8.78 0.16
CA ILE A 198 -1.42 -7.99 0.84
C ILE A 198 -1.99 -7.00 -0.19
N HIS A 199 -3.30 -7.07 -0.44
CA HIS A 199 -3.99 -6.14 -1.32
C HIS A 199 -4.87 -5.21 -0.48
N PHE A 200 -4.47 -3.96 -0.32
CA PHE A 200 -5.14 -2.97 0.51
C PHE A 200 -5.75 -1.85 -0.34
N GLY A 201 -6.94 -1.41 0.03
CA GLY A 201 -7.58 -0.24 -0.58
C GLY A 201 -8.40 0.57 0.43
N THR A 202 -8.64 1.84 0.13
CA THR A 202 -9.41 2.77 0.96
C THR A 202 -10.75 3.09 0.31
N GLY A 203 -11.84 3.09 1.09
CA GLY A 203 -13.20 3.31 0.57
C GLY A 203 -13.72 2.15 -0.27
N THR A 204 -13.18 0.96 -0.09
CA THR A 204 -13.36 -0.22 -0.95
C THR A 204 -14.49 -1.16 -0.50
N SER A 205 -15.31 -0.76 0.44
CA SER A 205 -16.40 -1.64 0.93
C SER A 205 -17.37 -2.11 -0.16
N SER A 206 -17.54 -1.36 -1.25
CA SER A 206 -18.30 -1.81 -2.43
C SER A 206 -17.52 -2.71 -3.39
N LEU A 207 -16.19 -2.76 -3.28
CA LEU A 207 -15.29 -3.41 -4.22
C LEU A 207 -14.68 -4.73 -3.70
N LEU A 208 -15.01 -5.17 -2.48
CA LEU A 208 -14.32 -6.26 -1.80
C LEU A 208 -14.28 -7.55 -2.61
N GLU A 209 -15.39 -7.94 -3.22
CA GLU A 209 -15.47 -9.15 -4.04
C GLU A 209 -14.59 -9.04 -5.30
N SER A 210 -14.56 -7.86 -5.91
CA SER A 210 -13.72 -7.60 -7.08
C SER A 210 -12.23 -7.50 -6.71
N MET A 211 -11.89 -6.98 -5.53
CA MET A 211 -10.53 -7.01 -5.00
C MET A 211 -10.08 -8.45 -4.72
N LYS A 212 -10.94 -9.29 -4.12
CA LYS A 212 -10.66 -10.72 -3.97
C LYS A 212 -10.44 -11.40 -5.32
N GLU A 213 -11.24 -11.08 -6.34
CA GLU A 213 -11.09 -11.60 -7.70
C GLU A 213 -9.76 -11.18 -8.34
N ALA A 214 -9.30 -9.95 -8.07
CA ALA A 214 -7.98 -9.50 -8.52
C ALA A 214 -6.85 -10.30 -7.85
N GLY A 215 -7.07 -10.77 -6.61
CA GLY A 215 -6.14 -11.65 -5.89
C GLY A 215 -5.57 -11.02 -4.62
N GLY A 216 -4.67 -11.78 -4.01
CA GLY A 216 -4.01 -11.49 -2.75
C GLY A 216 -4.33 -12.55 -1.70
N ASP A 217 -3.34 -12.86 -0.87
CA ASP A 217 -3.49 -13.80 0.26
C ASP A 217 -4.16 -13.12 1.44
N VAL A 218 -4.01 -11.80 1.53
CA VAL A 218 -4.57 -10.94 2.56
C VAL A 218 -5.28 -9.75 1.92
N ILE A 219 -6.54 -9.53 2.26
CA ILE A 219 -7.26 -8.32 1.85
C ILE A 219 -7.27 -7.32 3.02
N GLY A 220 -6.68 -6.15 2.78
CA GLY A 220 -6.68 -5.05 3.72
C GLY A 220 -7.99 -4.28 3.70
N LEU A 221 -8.61 -4.13 4.85
CA LEU A 221 -9.87 -3.40 5.04
C LEU A 221 -9.60 -2.04 5.68
N ASP A 222 -10.27 -1.01 5.18
CA ASP A 222 -10.32 0.27 5.89
C ASP A 222 -11.42 0.28 6.96
N TRP A 223 -11.47 1.33 7.78
CA TRP A 223 -12.38 1.44 8.94
C TRP A 223 -13.86 1.66 8.58
N ARG A 224 -14.19 1.87 7.28
CA ARG A 224 -15.56 2.20 6.83
C ARG A 224 -16.47 0.98 6.73
N ILE A 225 -15.93 -0.22 6.95
CA ILE A 225 -16.69 -1.46 7.03
C ILE A 225 -16.38 -2.17 8.36
N ARG A 226 -17.35 -2.88 8.91
CA ARG A 226 -17.08 -3.76 10.05
C ARG A 226 -16.18 -4.92 9.60
N LEU A 227 -15.20 -5.28 10.44
CA LEU A 227 -14.26 -6.35 10.11
C LEU A 227 -14.97 -7.69 9.83
N ASP A 228 -15.93 -8.07 10.70
CA ASP A 228 -16.69 -9.31 10.58
C ASP A 228 -17.56 -9.34 9.30
N GLU A 229 -18.15 -8.21 8.92
CA GLU A 229 -18.94 -8.08 7.70
C GLU A 229 -18.05 -8.18 6.45
N GLY A 230 -16.96 -7.43 6.41
CA GLY A 230 -16.00 -7.48 5.31
C GLY A 230 -15.44 -8.89 5.13
N TRP A 231 -15.00 -9.52 6.21
CA TRP A 231 -14.46 -10.88 6.17
C TRP A 231 -15.50 -11.91 5.71
N LYS A 232 -16.74 -11.80 6.18
CA LYS A 232 -17.83 -12.67 5.73
C LYS A 232 -18.05 -12.58 4.22
N ARG A 233 -18.00 -11.38 3.63
CA ARG A 233 -18.14 -11.17 2.18
C ARG A 233 -16.96 -11.75 1.39
N LEU A 234 -15.76 -11.62 1.92
CA LEU A 234 -14.56 -12.19 1.32
C LEU A 234 -14.50 -13.72 1.42
N GLY A 235 -15.19 -14.31 2.42
CA GLY A 235 -15.13 -15.74 2.69
C GLY A 235 -13.88 -16.15 3.49
N ASN A 236 -13.75 -17.48 3.74
CA ASN A 236 -12.72 -18.00 4.63
C ASN A 236 -11.39 -18.36 3.91
N GLU A 237 -11.30 -18.13 2.62
CA GLU A 237 -10.15 -18.50 1.79
C GLU A 237 -9.03 -17.45 1.79
N VAL A 238 -9.34 -16.23 2.26
CA VAL A 238 -8.38 -15.14 2.38
C VAL A 238 -8.28 -14.65 3.81
N SER A 239 -7.08 -14.24 4.19
CA SER A 239 -6.85 -13.53 5.44
C SER A 239 -7.31 -12.08 5.32
N VAL A 240 -7.59 -11.42 6.43
CA VAL A 240 -7.93 -10.00 6.45
C VAL A 240 -6.97 -9.22 7.34
N MET A 241 -6.63 -8.01 6.91
CA MET A 241 -5.82 -7.07 7.68
C MET A 241 -6.63 -5.81 7.97
N GLY A 242 -6.55 -5.32 9.18
CA GLY A 242 -7.18 -4.06 9.58
C GLY A 242 -7.90 -4.17 10.91
N ASN A 243 -8.81 -3.24 11.24
CA ASN A 243 -9.16 -2.04 10.45
C ASN A 243 -9.52 -0.87 11.38
N LEU A 244 -8.66 -0.59 12.36
CA LEU A 244 -8.88 0.52 13.29
C LEU A 244 -8.79 1.87 12.54
N ASP A 245 -9.75 2.77 12.80
CA ASP A 245 -9.65 4.15 12.31
C ASP A 245 -8.40 4.82 12.89
N PRO A 246 -7.46 5.32 12.07
CA PRO A 246 -6.25 5.98 12.59
C PRO A 246 -6.53 7.17 13.49
N VAL A 247 -7.67 7.85 13.34
CA VAL A 247 -8.05 9.00 14.17
C VAL A 247 -8.34 8.59 15.62
N VAL A 248 -8.66 7.31 15.87
CA VAL A 248 -8.83 6.79 17.23
C VAL A 248 -7.55 6.92 18.07
N LEU A 249 -6.37 6.96 17.43
CA LEU A 249 -5.09 7.20 18.11
C LEU A 249 -4.95 8.60 18.73
N PHE A 250 -5.87 9.51 18.44
CA PHE A 250 -5.93 10.83 19.11
C PHE A 250 -6.90 10.87 20.28
N ALA A 251 -7.63 9.79 20.53
CA ALA A 251 -8.60 9.70 21.61
C ALA A 251 -7.94 9.29 22.95
N ASP A 252 -8.73 9.39 24.02
CA ASP A 252 -8.32 8.90 25.34
C ASP A 252 -8.10 7.37 25.30
N GLN A 253 -7.24 6.88 26.17
CA GLN A 253 -6.87 5.45 26.22
C GLN A 253 -8.07 4.53 26.46
N SER A 254 -9.09 4.95 27.20
CA SER A 254 -10.33 4.20 27.40
C SER A 254 -11.12 3.99 26.10
N VAL A 255 -11.11 5.00 25.23
CA VAL A 255 -11.72 4.93 23.90
C VAL A 255 -10.89 4.04 23.00
N LEU A 256 -9.56 4.21 22.98
CA LEU A 256 -8.64 3.36 22.24
C LEU A 256 -8.82 1.89 22.60
N LEU A 257 -8.84 1.56 23.90
CA LEU A 257 -9.08 0.21 24.41
C LEU A 257 -10.42 -0.36 23.91
N SER A 258 -11.50 0.42 24.03
CA SER A 258 -12.83 0.01 23.60
C SER A 258 -12.91 -0.28 22.10
N GLN A 259 -12.28 0.56 21.27
CA GLN A 259 -12.27 0.39 19.83
C GLN A 259 -11.40 -0.80 19.39
N THR A 260 -10.24 -0.98 20.04
CA THR A 260 -9.36 -2.14 19.82
C THR A 260 -10.09 -3.44 20.15
N LYS A 261 -10.71 -3.51 21.34
CA LYS A 261 -11.50 -4.67 21.75
C LYS A 261 -12.62 -4.97 20.76
N ARG A 262 -13.33 -3.96 20.27
CA ARG A 262 -14.42 -4.13 19.29
C ARG A 262 -13.93 -4.84 18.02
N ILE A 263 -12.74 -4.51 17.51
CA ILE A 263 -12.19 -5.14 16.31
C ILE A 263 -11.78 -6.56 16.59
N LEU A 264 -11.13 -6.82 17.74
CA LEU A 264 -10.74 -8.17 18.14
C LEU A 264 -11.97 -9.07 18.39
N ASP A 265 -13.05 -8.53 19.00
CA ASP A 265 -14.31 -9.24 19.17
C ASP A 265 -14.94 -9.59 17.79
N GLN A 266 -14.84 -8.72 16.78
CA GLN A 266 -15.29 -8.99 15.41
C GLN A 266 -14.44 -10.07 14.72
N ALA A 267 -13.14 -10.09 14.97
CA ALA A 267 -12.25 -11.15 14.49
C ALA A 267 -12.55 -12.50 15.17
N ALA A 268 -13.09 -12.47 16.40
CA ALA A 268 -13.56 -13.64 17.17
C ALA A 268 -12.50 -14.75 17.33
N GLY A 269 -11.23 -14.39 17.42
CA GLY A 269 -10.12 -15.34 17.54
C GLY A 269 -9.91 -16.24 16.32
N LYS A 270 -10.53 -15.94 15.18
CA LYS A 270 -10.34 -16.71 13.94
C LYS A 270 -8.90 -16.54 13.41
N PRO A 271 -8.25 -17.63 12.96
CA PRO A 271 -6.96 -17.52 12.29
C PRO A 271 -7.09 -16.75 10.97
N GLY A 272 -6.06 -15.97 10.62
CA GLY A 272 -6.03 -15.16 9.40
C GLY A 272 -6.42 -13.70 9.60
N HIS A 273 -6.56 -13.21 10.84
CA HIS A 273 -6.67 -11.79 11.13
C HIS A 273 -5.28 -11.20 11.42
N ILE A 274 -4.95 -10.12 10.74
CA ILE A 274 -3.79 -9.25 11.03
C ILE A 274 -4.34 -7.93 11.54
N PHE A 275 -4.20 -7.66 12.84
CA PHE A 275 -4.63 -6.38 13.38
C PHE A 275 -3.78 -5.25 12.79
N ASN A 276 -4.42 -4.24 12.26
CA ASN A 276 -3.77 -3.05 11.72
C ASN A 276 -4.73 -1.85 11.76
N LEU A 277 -4.20 -0.68 11.50
CA LEU A 277 -5.01 0.50 11.18
C LEU A 277 -5.66 0.32 9.81
N GLY A 278 -6.81 0.98 9.60
CA GLY A 278 -7.49 1.02 8.31
C GLY A 278 -6.86 1.98 7.30
N HIS A 279 -5.79 2.67 7.67
CA HIS A 279 -4.94 3.54 6.84
C HIS A 279 -3.66 3.88 7.63
N GLY A 280 -2.69 4.51 6.98
CA GLY A 280 -1.49 5.04 7.65
C GLY A 280 -1.83 6.06 8.75
N ILE A 281 -0.96 6.17 9.75
CA ILE A 281 -1.08 7.17 10.82
C ILE A 281 -0.91 8.59 10.29
N LEU A 282 -1.42 9.56 11.02
CA LEU A 282 -1.23 10.99 10.72
C LEU A 282 0.08 11.50 11.35
N PRO A 283 0.70 12.55 10.77
CA PRO A 283 1.98 13.08 11.29
C PRO A 283 1.95 13.48 12.77
N GLU A 284 0.82 13.97 13.26
CA GLU A 284 0.63 14.41 14.63
C GLU A 284 0.19 13.30 15.59
N THR A 285 0.13 12.04 15.14
CA THR A 285 -0.29 10.91 15.97
C THR A 285 0.61 10.77 17.19
N PRO A 286 0.06 10.76 18.43
CA PRO A 286 0.85 10.55 19.64
C PRO A 286 1.49 9.15 19.64
N VAL A 287 2.82 9.12 19.73
CA VAL A 287 3.59 7.86 19.70
C VAL A 287 3.21 6.93 20.84
N GLU A 288 2.93 7.51 22.00
CA GLU A 288 2.52 6.78 23.21
C GLU A 288 1.21 6.00 22.98
N ASN A 289 0.28 6.56 22.21
CA ASN A 289 -0.98 5.89 21.90
C ASN A 289 -0.78 4.75 20.88
N VAL A 290 0.20 4.87 19.98
CA VAL A 290 0.58 3.76 19.08
C VAL A 290 1.20 2.62 19.87
N ILE A 291 2.11 2.92 20.81
CA ILE A 291 2.71 1.91 21.70
C ILE A 291 1.62 1.22 22.52
N ALA A 292 0.76 2.01 23.17
CA ALA A 292 -0.34 1.47 23.96
C ALA A 292 -1.29 0.58 23.14
N LEU A 293 -1.57 0.94 21.88
CA LEU A 293 -2.36 0.10 20.97
C LEU A 293 -1.71 -1.27 20.76
N VAL A 294 -0.42 -1.31 20.46
CA VAL A 294 0.32 -2.56 20.23
C VAL A 294 0.30 -3.43 21.50
N GLU A 295 0.57 -2.82 22.66
CA GLU A 295 0.50 -3.52 23.96
C GLU A 295 -0.90 -4.10 24.22
N MET A 296 -1.96 -3.30 24.02
CA MET A 296 -3.35 -3.76 24.18
C MET A 296 -3.68 -4.96 23.27
N VAL A 297 -3.25 -4.92 22.01
CA VAL A 297 -3.48 -6.02 21.06
C VAL A 297 -2.74 -7.28 21.53
N HIS A 298 -1.47 -7.17 21.92
CA HIS A 298 -0.68 -8.29 22.42
C HIS A 298 -1.31 -8.90 23.68
N GLU A 299 -1.68 -8.07 24.68
CA GLU A 299 -2.31 -8.55 25.93
C GLU A 299 -3.64 -9.27 25.67
N MET A 300 -4.45 -8.80 24.72
CA MET A 300 -5.76 -9.39 24.41
C MET A 300 -5.69 -10.63 23.52
N THR A 301 -4.56 -10.85 22.83
CA THR A 301 -4.41 -11.97 21.89
C THR A 301 -3.39 -13.00 22.33
N SER A 302 -2.61 -12.71 23.38
CA SER A 302 -1.73 -13.69 24.01
C SER A 302 -2.58 -14.70 24.79
N SER A 303 -2.72 -15.91 24.27
CA SER A 303 -3.38 -17.07 24.93
C SER A 303 -2.37 -18.08 25.41
#